data_a17c160aac5bb31c2cc6565508cebe11
#
_entry.id   a17c160aac5bb31c2cc6565508cebe11
#
_cell.length_a   1.000
_cell.length_b   1.000
_cell.length_c   1.000
_cell.angle_alpha   90.00
_cell.angle_beta   90.00
_cell.angle_gamma   90.00
#
_symmetry.space_group_name_H-M   'P 1'
#
loop_
_entity.id
_entity.type
_entity.pdbx_description
1 polymer ?
#
loop_
_entity_poly.entity_id
_entity_poly.type
_entity_poly.pdbx_seq_one_letter_code
_entity_poly.pdbx_strand_id
1 'polypeptide(L)'
;MTKQTTPQDSRESGRIILILGDQLSHDLPSLQAGDPQKDRLLMAEVAEEASYVPHHKKKLAFVFSAMRHFADELTAAGWNLQYVHLGDPDNSGSLIGELDQALEQFTAAEVLVTEPGEYRLKEALNRWSGPARLTMLDDSRFLASHDMFRSWAEGRKQLRMEYFYRDMRRKTGLLMQGDTPEGGKWNYDSENRKPAQNDMFMPKPVRCDPDRITQDVLELVEQRFPRNFGRLTPFWFAVTRVAALKALDHFIDAALPLFGDYQDAMLDGEPFLYHSLLSQYINIGLLNPLEVCRRAERAYYEGHAPLNAVEGFIRQIIGWREYMRGIYWLKMPGYTSENALGAGRDLPEFYWSGETNMACMAAAITQTRDEAYAHHIQRLMVTGNFAMLAGVDPHQVHEWYLSVYADAYEWVEAPNVIGMSQFADGGLLGSKPYAASGNYINKMSNYCTTCAYDVKQKTGPKACPFNPLYWDFLIRNREKLSKNPRLMQPYRTWDRMSADKQQEYLISAEKVLDSL
;
A
#
# COMPACT_ATOMS: atom_id res chain seq x y z
N MET A 1 19.21 64.74 -26.87
CA MET A 1 18.89 64.24 -25.49
C MET A 1 18.34 62.84 -25.58
N THR A 2 19.21 61.90 -25.51
CA THR A 2 18.89 60.43 -25.57
C THR A 2 18.49 59.99 -24.16
N LYS A 3 17.26 59.55 -23.99
CA LYS A 3 16.79 58.93 -22.75
C LYS A 3 17.47 57.57 -22.60
N GLN A 4 18.36 57.44 -21.63
CA GLN A 4 18.83 56.17 -21.11
C GLN A 4 17.67 55.49 -20.39
N THR A 5 17.20 54.40 -20.93
CA THR A 5 16.36 53.42 -20.24
C THR A 5 17.27 52.64 -19.29
N THR A 6 17.08 52.83 -18.00
CA THR A 6 17.66 52.02 -16.93
C THR A 6 17.25 50.59 -17.12
N PRO A 7 18.15 49.61 -16.97
CA PRO A 7 17.75 48.20 -16.98
C PRO A 7 16.82 47.95 -15.77
N GLN A 8 15.65 47.45 -16.03
CA GLN A 8 14.75 46.89 -15.01
C GLN A 8 15.51 45.77 -14.30
N ASP A 9 15.75 45.99 -13.03
CA ASP A 9 16.30 45.02 -12.08
C ASP A 9 15.45 43.74 -12.17
N SER A 10 15.92 42.74 -12.92
CA SER A 10 15.37 41.40 -12.91
C SER A 10 15.80 40.74 -11.59
N ARG A 11 15.20 41.14 -10.49
CA ARG A 11 15.18 40.28 -9.32
C ARG A 11 14.55 38.97 -9.79
N GLU A 12 15.36 37.92 -9.88
CA GLU A 12 14.85 36.59 -10.08
C GLU A 12 13.76 36.38 -9.02
N SER A 13 12.51 36.40 -9.45
CA SER A 13 11.39 36.10 -8.58
C SER A 13 11.56 34.68 -8.08
N GLY A 14 11.49 34.43 -6.77
CA GLY A 14 11.56 33.09 -6.21
C GLY A 14 10.45 32.19 -6.78
N ARG A 15 10.56 30.90 -6.57
CA ARG A 15 9.58 29.91 -6.98
C ARG A 15 8.71 29.51 -5.79
N ILE A 16 7.54 28.96 -6.07
CA ILE A 16 6.79 28.16 -5.10
C ILE A 16 7.17 26.70 -5.29
N ILE A 17 7.55 26.02 -4.21
CA ILE A 17 7.80 24.58 -4.18
C ILE A 17 6.65 23.92 -3.42
N LEU A 18 5.80 23.21 -4.14
CA LEU A 18 4.67 22.47 -3.55
C LEU A 18 5.15 21.09 -3.06
N ILE A 19 4.91 20.81 -1.78
CA ILE A 19 5.23 19.53 -1.14
C ILE A 19 3.92 18.84 -0.74
N LEU A 20 3.72 17.62 -1.22
CA LEU A 20 2.52 16.84 -0.96
C LEU A 20 2.65 16.04 0.35
N GLY A 21 1.51 15.63 0.93
CA GLY A 21 1.46 14.94 2.21
C GLY A 21 2.13 13.56 2.25
N ASP A 22 2.36 12.95 1.09
CA ASP A 22 3.11 11.69 0.93
C ASP A 22 4.57 11.89 0.50
N GLN A 23 5.10 13.15 0.55
CA GLN A 23 6.43 13.53 0.06
C GLN A 23 7.33 14.10 1.17
N LEU A 24 7.36 13.46 2.33
CA LEU A 24 8.04 13.97 3.53
C LEU A 24 9.52 13.51 3.60
N SER A 25 10.32 13.98 2.65
CA SER A 25 11.75 13.65 2.55
C SER A 25 12.57 14.87 2.19
N HIS A 26 13.69 15.08 2.89
CA HIS A 26 14.66 16.12 2.52
C HIS A 26 15.33 15.88 1.15
N ASP A 27 15.31 14.64 0.66
CA ASP A 27 15.90 14.25 -0.64
C ASP A 27 14.94 14.44 -1.82
N LEU A 28 13.80 15.13 -1.64
CA LEU A 28 12.87 15.39 -2.75
C LEU A 28 13.55 16.19 -3.86
N PRO A 29 13.42 15.81 -5.14
CA PRO A 29 13.98 16.54 -6.26
C PRO A 29 13.57 18.02 -6.29
N SER A 30 12.33 18.34 -5.93
CA SER A 30 11.86 19.73 -5.86
C SER A 30 12.56 20.54 -4.76
N LEU A 31 12.83 19.93 -3.59
CA LEU A 31 13.61 20.58 -2.52
C LEU A 31 15.07 20.72 -2.89
N GLN A 32 15.68 19.68 -3.49
CA GLN A 32 17.08 19.70 -3.90
C GLN A 32 17.36 20.71 -5.01
N ALA A 33 16.36 21.03 -5.84
CA ALA A 33 16.45 22.05 -6.88
C ALA A 33 16.13 23.47 -6.35
N GLY A 34 15.66 23.60 -5.12
CA GLY A 34 15.23 24.84 -4.50
C GLY A 34 16.37 25.64 -3.87
N ASP A 35 16.11 26.93 -3.63
CA ASP A 35 16.98 27.86 -2.92
C ASP A 35 16.24 28.41 -1.68
N PRO A 36 16.63 28.02 -0.44
CA PRO A 36 15.96 28.48 0.76
C PRO A 36 15.89 30.01 0.94
N GLN A 37 16.77 30.74 0.30
CA GLN A 37 16.82 32.22 0.40
C GLN A 37 15.86 32.92 -0.56
N LYS A 38 15.42 32.23 -1.62
CA LYS A 38 14.62 32.84 -2.70
C LYS A 38 13.25 32.21 -2.80
N ASP A 39 13.18 30.89 -2.66
CA ASP A 39 11.98 30.09 -2.91
C ASP A 39 11.07 30.00 -1.66
N ARG A 40 9.79 29.85 -1.87
CA ARG A 40 8.80 29.60 -0.82
C ARG A 40 8.28 28.17 -0.92
N LEU A 41 8.28 27.46 0.19
CA LEU A 41 7.61 26.16 0.29
C LEU A 41 6.12 26.35 0.58
N LEU A 42 5.29 25.47 0.00
CA LEU A 42 3.87 25.36 0.30
C LEU A 42 3.57 23.91 0.72
N MET A 43 3.00 23.75 1.90
CA MET A 43 2.42 22.51 2.40
C MET A 43 1.02 22.80 2.93
N ALA A 44 0.04 21.94 2.62
CA ALA A 44 -1.34 22.18 3.05
C ALA A 44 -2.06 20.87 3.45
N GLU A 45 -2.74 20.91 4.58
CA GLU A 45 -3.76 19.94 4.97
C GLU A 45 -5.08 20.37 4.36
N VAL A 46 -5.64 19.60 3.42
CA VAL A 46 -6.86 19.98 2.72
C VAL A 46 -7.95 18.91 2.85
N ALA A 47 -9.20 19.35 2.86
CA ALA A 47 -10.36 18.47 3.00
C ALA A 47 -10.47 17.47 1.83
N GLU A 48 -10.14 17.89 0.61
CA GLU A 48 -10.15 17.05 -0.58
C GLU A 48 -9.26 15.81 -0.41
N GLU A 49 -8.03 15.96 0.10
CA GLU A 49 -7.11 14.84 0.34
C GLU A 49 -7.52 13.98 1.55
N ALA A 50 -8.18 14.57 2.52
CA ALA A 50 -8.61 13.86 3.72
C ALA A 50 -9.90 13.06 3.53
N SER A 51 -10.68 13.31 2.45
CA SER A 51 -12.04 12.80 2.32
C SER A 51 -12.43 12.24 0.96
N TYR A 52 -11.52 12.13 -0.01
CA TYR A 52 -11.83 11.49 -1.31
C TYR A 52 -12.21 9.99 -1.16
N VAL A 53 -11.74 9.35 -0.10
CA VAL A 53 -12.29 8.12 0.48
C VAL A 53 -12.35 8.28 2.00
N PRO A 54 -13.19 7.51 2.73
CA PRO A 54 -13.30 7.63 4.19
C PRO A 54 -12.09 7.02 4.90
N HIS A 55 -10.95 7.71 4.85
CA HIS A 55 -9.69 7.22 5.43
C HIS A 55 -9.80 6.83 6.90
N HIS A 56 -9.08 5.79 7.28
CA HIS A 56 -8.91 5.36 8.67
C HIS A 56 -8.40 6.52 9.55
N LYS A 57 -8.98 6.70 10.74
CA LYS A 57 -8.60 7.78 11.66
C LYS A 57 -7.10 7.81 11.96
N LYS A 58 -6.46 6.65 12.18
CA LYS A 58 -4.99 6.56 12.39
C LYS A 58 -4.19 6.97 11.17
N LYS A 59 -4.67 6.73 9.93
CA LYS A 59 -4.01 7.18 8.71
C LYS A 59 -4.00 8.70 8.61
N LEU A 60 -5.15 9.34 8.85
CA LEU A 60 -5.23 10.80 8.87
C LEU A 60 -4.33 11.41 9.93
N ALA A 61 -4.39 10.87 11.17
CA ALA A 61 -3.54 11.32 12.25
C ALA A 61 -2.04 11.15 11.94
N PHE A 62 -1.67 10.04 11.32
CA PHE A 62 -0.30 9.76 10.92
C PHE A 62 0.21 10.77 9.88
N VAL A 63 -0.55 10.96 8.79
CA VAL A 63 -0.14 11.86 7.71
C VAL A 63 -0.03 13.30 8.20
N PHE A 64 -1.05 13.83 8.88
CA PHE A 64 -1.03 15.20 9.38
C PHE A 64 0.06 15.43 10.43
N SER A 65 0.25 14.48 11.37
CA SER A 65 1.34 14.61 12.33
C SER A 65 2.71 14.62 11.65
N ALA A 66 2.94 13.72 10.69
CA ALA A 66 4.19 13.67 9.95
C ALA A 66 4.42 14.93 9.10
N MET A 67 3.37 15.47 8.47
CA MET A 67 3.45 16.74 7.72
C MET A 67 3.86 17.90 8.62
N ARG A 68 3.25 18.04 9.80
CA ARG A 68 3.57 19.13 10.73
C ARG A 68 4.98 19.04 11.26
N HIS A 69 5.45 17.84 11.63
CA HIS A 69 6.84 17.65 12.04
C HIS A 69 7.83 17.97 10.92
N PHE A 70 7.53 17.54 9.69
CA PHE A 70 8.38 17.83 8.54
C PHE A 70 8.41 19.34 8.22
N ALA A 71 7.29 20.04 8.40
CA ALA A 71 7.21 21.49 8.28
C ALA A 71 8.13 22.21 9.29
N ASP A 72 8.15 21.73 10.55
CA ASP A 72 9.06 22.26 11.57
C ASP A 72 10.53 21.99 11.22
N GLU A 73 10.85 20.77 10.71
CA GLU A 73 12.20 20.43 10.24
C GLU A 73 12.66 21.37 9.09
N LEU A 74 11.79 21.62 8.11
CA LEU A 74 12.08 22.51 7.00
C LEU A 74 12.29 23.97 7.44
N THR A 75 11.45 24.44 8.36
CA THR A 75 11.56 25.78 8.95
C THR A 75 12.88 25.92 9.74
N ALA A 76 13.23 24.92 10.53
CA ALA A 76 14.51 24.87 11.26
C ALA A 76 15.72 24.81 10.32
N ALA A 77 15.56 24.22 9.12
CA ALA A 77 16.58 24.21 8.08
C ALA A 77 16.68 25.54 7.29
N GLY A 78 15.89 26.54 7.64
CA GLY A 78 15.95 27.90 7.09
C GLY A 78 15.08 28.14 5.85
N TRP A 79 14.16 27.25 5.54
CA TRP A 79 13.20 27.46 4.46
C TRP A 79 12.09 28.45 4.84
N ASN A 80 11.68 29.27 3.89
CA ASN A 80 10.48 30.08 4.00
C ASN A 80 9.27 29.22 3.66
N LEU A 81 8.62 28.64 4.67
CA LEU A 81 7.50 27.71 4.52
C LEU A 81 6.17 28.39 4.83
N GLN A 82 5.20 28.25 3.92
CA GLN A 82 3.78 28.46 4.18
C GLN A 82 3.13 27.10 4.46
N TYR A 83 2.71 26.90 5.70
CA TYR A 83 1.95 25.71 6.10
C TYR A 83 0.51 26.07 6.36
N VAL A 84 -0.43 25.38 5.71
CA VAL A 84 -1.88 25.61 5.86
C VAL A 84 -2.49 24.46 6.64
N HIS A 85 -3.05 24.75 7.82
CA HIS A 85 -3.71 23.74 8.63
C HIS A 85 -5.13 23.47 8.13
N LEU A 86 -5.64 22.25 8.30
CA LEU A 86 -7.02 21.88 7.95
C LEU A 86 -8.08 22.73 8.68
N GLY A 87 -7.74 23.27 9.85
CA GLY A 87 -8.62 24.09 10.66
C GLY A 87 -8.58 25.60 10.34
N ASP A 88 -7.69 26.04 9.47
CA ASP A 88 -7.53 27.46 9.17
C ASP A 88 -8.77 28.03 8.50
N PRO A 89 -9.24 29.24 8.91
CA PRO A 89 -10.45 29.83 8.36
C PRO A 89 -10.41 30.06 6.84
N ASP A 90 -9.21 30.33 6.31
CA ASP A 90 -8.97 30.64 4.90
C ASP A 90 -8.54 29.42 4.08
N ASN A 91 -8.56 28.20 4.68
CA ASN A 91 -8.25 26.96 3.97
C ASN A 91 -9.29 26.72 2.87
N SER A 92 -8.83 26.70 1.61
CA SER A 92 -9.68 26.55 0.42
C SER A 92 -10.30 25.14 0.28
N GLY A 93 -9.77 24.16 1.01
CA GLY A 93 -10.18 22.75 0.96
C GLY A 93 -9.55 21.92 -0.16
N SER A 94 -8.76 22.50 -1.05
CA SER A 94 -8.09 21.80 -2.15
C SER A 94 -6.63 22.24 -2.33
N LEU A 95 -5.76 21.33 -2.82
CA LEU A 95 -4.34 21.65 -3.09
C LEU A 95 -4.19 22.74 -4.16
N ILE A 96 -5.03 22.72 -5.18
CA ILE A 96 -5.02 23.72 -6.25
C ILE A 96 -5.45 25.08 -5.70
N GLY A 97 -6.48 25.13 -4.86
CA GLY A 97 -6.92 26.38 -4.23
C GLY A 97 -5.84 26.98 -3.33
N GLU A 98 -5.14 26.17 -2.54
CA GLU A 98 -4.03 26.65 -1.71
C GLU A 98 -2.85 27.15 -2.56
N LEU A 99 -2.58 26.50 -3.71
CA LEU A 99 -1.56 26.95 -4.64
C LEU A 99 -1.93 28.32 -5.25
N ASP A 100 -3.19 28.53 -5.65
CA ASP A 100 -3.67 29.80 -6.18
C ASP A 100 -3.58 30.92 -5.14
N GLN A 101 -4.01 30.68 -3.89
CA GLN A 101 -3.88 31.63 -2.79
C GLN A 101 -2.40 31.96 -2.46
N ALA A 102 -1.52 30.97 -2.51
CA ALA A 102 -0.10 31.19 -2.28
C ALA A 102 0.51 32.08 -3.38
N LEU A 103 0.09 31.94 -4.64
CA LEU A 103 0.52 32.78 -5.75
C LEU A 103 -0.04 34.21 -5.69
N GLU A 104 -1.19 34.42 -5.08
CA GLU A 104 -1.71 35.76 -4.80
C GLU A 104 -0.84 36.49 -3.75
N GLN A 105 -0.32 35.76 -2.76
CA GLN A 105 0.51 36.31 -1.68
C GLN A 105 1.99 36.43 -2.05
N PHE A 106 2.48 35.57 -2.94
CA PHE A 106 3.87 35.51 -3.36
C PHE A 106 3.96 35.38 -4.87
N THR A 107 4.35 36.47 -5.53
CA THR A 107 4.52 36.48 -6.99
C THR A 107 5.67 35.56 -7.39
N ALA A 108 5.37 34.45 -8.02
CA ALA A 108 6.34 33.51 -8.57
C ALA A 108 6.07 33.27 -10.06
N ALA A 109 7.14 33.16 -10.84
CA ALA A 109 7.04 32.79 -12.26
C ALA A 109 6.96 31.28 -12.49
N GLU A 110 7.32 30.51 -11.48
CA GLU A 110 7.38 29.04 -11.55
C GLU A 110 6.88 28.38 -10.26
N VAL A 111 6.12 27.32 -10.43
CA VAL A 111 5.78 26.35 -9.39
C VAL A 111 6.56 25.07 -9.65
N LEU A 112 7.30 24.61 -8.66
CA LEU A 112 8.08 23.38 -8.73
C LEU A 112 7.43 22.32 -7.84
N VAL A 113 7.23 21.11 -8.37
CA VAL A 113 6.66 19.99 -7.63
C VAL A 113 7.38 18.70 -7.97
N THR A 114 7.59 17.83 -7.00
CA THR A 114 7.94 16.43 -7.28
C THR A 114 6.67 15.69 -7.73
N GLU A 115 6.79 14.85 -8.74
CA GLU A 115 5.66 14.12 -9.34
C GLU A 115 4.80 13.46 -8.25
N PRO A 116 3.47 13.70 -8.25
CA PRO A 116 2.55 13.03 -7.34
C PRO A 116 2.55 11.51 -7.51
N GLY A 117 2.41 10.77 -6.42
CA GLY A 117 2.26 9.32 -6.47
C GLY A 117 0.96 8.88 -7.14
N GLU A 118 -0.10 9.70 -7.11
CA GLU A 118 -1.44 9.38 -7.57
C GLU A 118 -1.82 10.10 -8.87
N TYR A 119 -2.47 9.36 -9.77
CA TYR A 119 -2.88 9.85 -11.10
C TYR A 119 -3.81 11.05 -11.02
N ARG A 120 -4.80 11.05 -10.10
CA ARG A 120 -5.76 12.15 -9.95
C ARG A 120 -5.09 13.48 -9.62
N LEU A 121 -4.08 13.48 -8.73
CA LEU A 121 -3.32 14.68 -8.37
C LEU A 121 -2.44 15.16 -9.51
N LYS A 122 -1.78 14.23 -10.20
CA LYS A 122 -0.99 14.56 -11.40
C LYS A 122 -1.85 15.21 -12.47
N GLU A 123 -3.05 14.68 -12.72
CA GLU A 123 -3.97 15.25 -13.68
C GLU A 123 -4.54 16.60 -13.24
N ALA A 124 -4.83 16.79 -11.95
CA ALA A 124 -5.25 18.07 -11.42
C ALA A 124 -4.17 19.14 -11.65
N LEU A 125 -2.92 18.82 -11.34
CA LEU A 125 -1.78 19.72 -11.58
C LEU A 125 -1.54 19.96 -13.08
N ASN A 126 -1.64 18.95 -13.93
CA ASN A 126 -1.48 19.12 -15.38
C ASN A 126 -2.58 19.99 -16.01
N ARG A 127 -3.79 19.98 -15.45
CA ARG A 127 -4.92 20.80 -15.91
C ARG A 127 -4.93 22.21 -15.29
N TRP A 128 -4.10 22.42 -14.27
CA TRP A 128 -4.01 23.72 -13.64
C TRP A 128 -3.49 24.78 -14.64
N SER A 129 -4.16 25.92 -14.70
CA SER A 129 -3.86 27.02 -15.63
C SER A 129 -3.61 28.34 -14.92
N GLY A 130 -2.94 28.28 -13.76
CA GLY A 130 -2.59 29.45 -12.97
C GLY A 130 -1.55 30.36 -13.62
N PRO A 131 -1.18 31.47 -12.95
CA PRO A 131 -0.33 32.51 -13.52
C PRO A 131 1.14 32.12 -13.65
N ALA A 132 1.58 31.04 -13.01
CA ALA A 132 2.97 30.58 -13.00
C ALA A 132 3.14 29.31 -13.85
N ARG A 133 4.35 29.08 -14.35
CA ARG A 133 4.70 27.83 -15.06
C ARG A 133 4.81 26.68 -14.04
N LEU A 134 4.10 25.59 -14.26
CA LEU A 134 4.28 24.35 -13.48
C LEU A 134 5.44 23.53 -14.05
N THR A 135 6.43 23.21 -13.21
CA THR A 135 7.51 22.26 -13.52
C THR A 135 7.42 21.07 -12.58
N MET A 136 7.23 19.88 -13.15
CA MET A 136 7.11 18.62 -12.41
C MET A 136 8.41 17.83 -12.58
N LEU A 137 9.03 17.42 -11.46
CA LEU A 137 10.27 16.63 -11.43
C LEU A 137 9.95 15.18 -11.09
N ASP A 138 10.69 14.23 -11.67
CA ASP A 138 10.56 12.80 -11.37
C ASP A 138 10.78 12.52 -9.89
N ASP A 139 9.99 11.60 -9.32
CA ASP A 139 10.10 11.20 -7.92
C ASP A 139 11.26 10.22 -7.70
N SER A 140 12.36 10.68 -7.15
CA SER A 140 13.58 9.90 -6.86
C SER A 140 13.43 8.91 -5.70
N ARG A 141 12.32 8.92 -4.95
CA ARG A 141 12.00 7.92 -3.92
C ARG A 141 11.65 6.56 -4.54
N PHE A 142 11.49 6.50 -5.86
CA PHE A 142 11.33 5.28 -6.63
C PHE A 142 12.58 4.97 -7.43
N LEU A 143 12.99 3.70 -7.38
CA LEU A 143 14.24 3.24 -8.01
C LEU A 143 14.08 2.97 -9.50
N ALA A 144 12.87 2.69 -9.97
CA ALA A 144 12.54 2.51 -11.37
C ALA A 144 11.79 3.75 -11.90
N SER A 145 12.34 4.43 -12.91
CA SER A 145 11.62 5.47 -13.62
C SER A 145 10.47 4.89 -14.46
N HIS A 146 9.50 5.75 -14.83
CA HIS A 146 8.42 5.34 -15.74
C HIS A 146 8.95 4.80 -17.06
N ASP A 147 9.96 5.43 -17.65
CA ASP A 147 10.55 5.01 -18.91
C ASP A 147 11.28 3.67 -18.79
N MET A 148 11.98 3.44 -17.70
CA MET A 148 12.60 2.15 -17.43
C MET A 148 11.56 1.05 -17.37
N PHE A 149 10.45 1.26 -16.64
CA PHE A 149 9.40 0.24 -16.53
C PHE A 149 8.67 0.03 -17.86
N ARG A 150 8.37 1.12 -18.58
CA ARG A 150 7.73 1.05 -19.89
C ARG A 150 8.57 0.26 -20.89
N SER A 151 9.88 0.57 -20.99
CA SER A 151 10.83 -0.15 -21.84
C SER A 151 10.95 -1.62 -21.45
N TRP A 152 10.95 -1.91 -20.13
CA TRP A 152 10.95 -3.28 -19.65
C TRP A 152 9.67 -4.03 -20.03
N ALA A 153 8.51 -3.39 -19.99
CA ALA A 153 7.22 -4.00 -20.29
C ALA A 153 6.97 -4.20 -21.79
N GLU A 154 7.62 -3.40 -22.64
CA GLU A 154 7.41 -3.40 -24.08
C GLU A 154 7.65 -4.77 -24.72
N GLY A 155 6.72 -5.21 -25.59
CA GLY A 155 6.80 -6.50 -26.30
C GLY A 155 6.58 -7.74 -25.43
N ARG A 156 6.41 -7.61 -24.12
CA ARG A 156 6.18 -8.75 -23.22
C ARG A 156 4.69 -9.12 -23.20
N LYS A 157 4.39 -10.39 -23.46
CA LYS A 157 3.02 -10.93 -23.35
C LYS A 157 2.52 -11.06 -21.91
N GLN A 158 3.42 -11.23 -20.97
CA GLN A 158 3.13 -11.36 -19.55
C GLN A 158 4.15 -10.55 -18.76
N LEU A 159 3.65 -9.68 -17.91
CA LEU A 159 4.46 -8.92 -16.99
C LEU A 159 4.57 -9.74 -15.69
N ARG A 160 5.75 -10.31 -15.43
CA ARG A 160 6.01 -11.07 -14.21
C ARG A 160 7.00 -10.32 -13.36
N MET A 161 6.60 -10.02 -12.14
CA MET A 161 7.42 -9.31 -11.16
C MET A 161 8.80 -9.96 -10.96
N GLU A 162 8.90 -11.28 -10.98
CA GLU A 162 10.16 -11.98 -10.78
C GLU A 162 11.25 -11.61 -11.80
N TYR A 163 10.89 -11.37 -13.07
CA TYR A 163 11.86 -10.93 -14.08
C TYR A 163 12.25 -9.47 -13.89
N PHE A 164 11.29 -8.62 -13.55
CA PHE A 164 11.55 -7.23 -13.20
C PHE A 164 12.47 -7.13 -11.97
N TYR A 165 12.21 -7.91 -10.94
CA TYR A 165 13.05 -7.98 -9.74
C TYR A 165 14.52 -8.35 -10.03
N ARG A 166 14.76 -9.31 -10.94
CA ARG A 166 16.13 -9.64 -11.36
C ARG A 166 16.85 -8.44 -11.97
N ASP A 167 16.16 -7.67 -12.80
CA ASP A 167 16.71 -6.46 -13.40
C ASP A 167 16.94 -5.38 -12.35
N MET A 168 16.04 -5.24 -11.38
CA MET A 168 16.21 -4.33 -10.25
C MET A 168 17.38 -4.73 -9.34
N ARG A 169 17.62 -6.02 -9.09
CA ARG A 169 18.81 -6.49 -8.35
C ARG A 169 20.09 -6.10 -9.08
N ARG A 170 20.16 -6.31 -10.39
CA ARG A 170 21.34 -5.91 -11.20
C ARG A 170 21.55 -4.40 -11.15
N LYS A 171 20.46 -3.62 -11.28
CA LYS A 171 20.52 -2.15 -11.23
C LYS A 171 21.02 -1.62 -9.89
N THR A 172 20.54 -2.18 -8.79
CA THR A 172 20.85 -1.70 -7.43
C THR A 172 22.11 -2.31 -6.84
N GLY A 173 22.57 -3.44 -7.38
CA GLY A 173 23.65 -4.25 -6.83
C GLY A 173 23.28 -5.03 -5.56
N LEU A 174 22.02 -4.97 -5.10
CA LEU A 174 21.59 -5.62 -3.85
C LEU A 174 21.61 -7.15 -3.96
N LEU A 175 22.27 -7.79 -2.99
CA LEU A 175 22.48 -9.24 -2.91
C LEU A 175 23.06 -9.81 -4.21
N MET A 176 24.03 -9.13 -4.81
CA MET A 176 24.73 -9.55 -6.03
C MET A 176 26.21 -9.78 -5.78
N GLN A 177 26.75 -10.83 -6.41
CA GLN A 177 28.18 -11.08 -6.55
C GLN A 177 28.54 -10.94 -8.04
N GLY A 178 28.96 -9.74 -8.44
CA GLY A 178 29.08 -9.42 -9.87
C GLY A 178 27.73 -9.57 -10.57
N ASP A 179 27.67 -10.39 -11.62
CA ASP A 179 26.45 -10.63 -12.40
C ASP A 179 25.55 -11.74 -11.84
N THR A 180 25.99 -12.43 -10.80
CA THR A 180 25.25 -13.56 -10.20
C THR A 180 24.58 -13.16 -8.89
N PRO A 181 23.37 -13.70 -8.60
CA PRO A 181 22.72 -13.42 -7.33
C PRO A 181 23.45 -14.10 -6.17
N GLU A 182 23.48 -13.45 -5.01
CA GLU A 182 24.01 -14.02 -3.77
C GLU A 182 23.37 -15.38 -3.48
N GLY A 183 24.19 -16.37 -3.08
CA GLY A 183 23.73 -17.74 -2.86
C GLY A 183 23.28 -18.51 -4.11
N GLY A 184 23.50 -17.98 -5.33
CA GLY A 184 23.23 -18.63 -6.61
C GLY A 184 21.76 -18.73 -7.02
N LYS A 185 20.83 -18.21 -6.23
CA LYS A 185 19.39 -18.22 -6.53
C LYS A 185 18.82 -16.80 -6.59
N TRP A 186 17.86 -16.58 -7.51
CA TRP A 186 17.17 -15.28 -7.64
C TRP A 186 16.14 -15.03 -6.57
N ASN A 187 15.53 -16.07 -5.99
CA ASN A 187 14.61 -15.96 -4.85
C ASN A 187 14.66 -17.21 -3.97
N TYR A 188 14.23 -17.05 -2.73
CA TYR A 188 14.19 -18.09 -1.69
C TYR A 188 12.76 -18.32 -1.16
N ASP A 189 11.74 -17.94 -1.91
CA ASP A 189 10.33 -18.00 -1.51
C ASP A 189 9.85 -19.39 -1.07
N SER A 190 10.43 -20.47 -1.63
CA SER A 190 10.11 -21.84 -1.22
C SER A 190 10.56 -22.18 0.20
N GLU A 191 11.51 -21.44 0.76
CA GLU A 191 12.04 -21.61 2.12
C GLU A 191 11.25 -20.81 3.16
N ASN A 192 10.37 -19.88 2.71
CA ASN A 192 9.70 -18.86 3.51
C ASN A 192 8.21 -19.17 3.80
N ARG A 193 7.86 -20.43 4.14
CA ARG A 193 6.45 -20.87 4.26
C ARG A 193 6.22 -21.76 5.48
N LYS A 194 6.84 -21.45 6.60
CA LYS A 194 6.58 -22.18 7.84
C LYS A 194 5.21 -21.81 8.40
N PRO A 195 4.46 -22.77 8.94
CA PRO A 195 3.20 -22.50 9.61
C PRO A 195 3.44 -21.69 10.89
N ALA A 196 2.40 -20.99 11.34
CA ALA A 196 2.44 -20.23 12.58
C ALA A 196 2.76 -21.11 13.78
N GLN A 197 3.61 -20.60 14.66
CA GLN A 197 3.91 -21.18 15.96
C GLN A 197 3.66 -20.13 17.03
N ASN A 198 3.13 -20.55 18.19
CA ASN A 198 2.93 -19.66 19.31
C ASN A 198 4.28 -19.49 20.02
N ASP A 199 4.90 -18.33 19.87
CA ASP A 199 6.18 -17.97 20.47
C ASP A 199 5.98 -16.80 21.43
N MET A 200 6.20 -17.04 22.73
CA MET A 200 6.09 -16.02 23.76
C MET A 200 7.15 -14.91 23.67
N PHE A 201 8.20 -15.11 22.89
CA PHE A 201 9.26 -14.13 22.62
C PHE A 201 9.06 -13.36 21.29
N MET A 202 7.87 -13.41 20.71
CA MET A 202 7.55 -12.72 19.47
C MET A 202 7.83 -11.22 19.56
N PRO A 203 8.55 -10.61 18.60
CA PRO A 203 8.93 -9.20 18.66
C PRO A 203 7.70 -8.30 18.64
N LYS A 204 7.70 -7.27 19.48
CA LYS A 204 6.68 -6.23 19.47
C LYS A 204 7.20 -5.02 18.71
N PRO A 205 6.36 -4.30 17.93
CA PRO A 205 6.81 -3.11 17.23
C PRO A 205 7.24 -2.01 18.21
N VAL A 206 8.14 -1.14 17.71
CA VAL A 206 8.43 0.12 18.43
C VAL A 206 7.14 0.94 18.49
N ARG A 207 6.83 1.43 19.68
CA ARG A 207 5.69 2.31 19.91
C ARG A 207 6.21 3.70 20.28
N CYS A 208 5.73 4.71 19.57
CA CYS A 208 6.05 6.10 19.83
C CYS A 208 4.89 6.74 20.59
N ASP A 209 5.21 7.36 21.72
CA ASP A 209 4.20 8.16 22.45
C ASP A 209 3.92 9.46 21.68
N PRO A 210 2.64 9.85 21.53
CA PRO A 210 2.28 11.12 20.91
C PRO A 210 2.87 12.32 21.66
N ASP A 211 3.65 13.14 20.96
CA ASP A 211 4.07 14.45 21.46
C ASP A 211 2.94 15.48 21.31
N ARG A 212 3.22 16.76 21.63
CA ARG A 212 2.21 17.82 21.59
C ARG A 212 1.61 18.01 20.20
N ILE A 213 2.44 18.04 19.15
CA ILE A 213 1.96 18.21 17.78
C ILE A 213 1.01 17.05 17.40
N THR A 214 1.43 15.83 17.72
CA THR A 214 0.63 14.63 17.46
C THR A 214 -0.67 14.63 18.28
N GLN A 215 -0.65 15.08 19.53
CA GLN A 215 -1.84 15.20 20.37
C GLN A 215 -2.85 16.20 19.79
N ASP A 216 -2.40 17.37 19.35
CA ASP A 216 -3.25 18.39 18.69
C ASP A 216 -3.89 17.82 17.41
N VAL A 217 -3.16 16.98 16.65
CA VAL A 217 -3.69 16.30 15.47
C VAL A 217 -4.71 15.21 15.84
N LEU A 218 -4.46 14.44 16.91
CA LEU A 218 -5.41 13.43 17.38
C LEU A 218 -6.76 14.08 17.75
N GLU A 219 -6.74 15.22 18.44
CA GLU A 219 -7.94 15.98 18.77
C GLU A 219 -8.65 16.50 17.51
N LEU A 220 -7.91 17.04 16.54
CA LEU A 220 -8.44 17.48 15.25
C LEU A 220 -9.15 16.35 14.51
N VAL A 221 -8.51 15.18 14.40
CA VAL A 221 -9.06 14.02 13.68
C VAL A 221 -10.33 13.51 14.37
N GLU A 222 -10.35 13.42 15.70
CA GLU A 222 -11.55 12.97 16.42
C GLU A 222 -12.74 13.96 16.23
N GLN A 223 -12.46 15.27 16.17
CA GLN A 223 -13.47 16.29 15.96
C GLN A 223 -13.99 16.35 14.52
N ARG A 224 -13.08 16.27 13.53
CA ARG A 224 -13.43 16.48 12.12
C ARG A 224 -13.90 15.21 11.41
N PHE A 225 -13.41 14.03 11.83
CA PHE A 225 -13.66 12.74 11.20
C PHE A 225 -14.25 11.69 12.17
N PRO A 226 -15.25 12.02 13.02
CA PRO A 226 -15.74 11.14 14.07
C PRO A 226 -16.34 9.83 13.53
N ARG A 227 -16.86 9.85 12.29
CA ARG A 227 -17.52 8.70 11.64
C ARG A 227 -16.60 7.86 10.75
N ASN A 228 -15.34 8.28 10.58
CA ASN A 228 -14.39 7.52 9.78
C ASN A 228 -14.06 6.18 10.45
N PHE A 229 -13.75 5.19 9.62
CA PHE A 229 -13.40 3.85 10.07
C PHE A 229 -12.20 3.85 11.02
N GLY A 230 -12.23 2.93 11.97
CA GLY A 230 -11.10 2.58 12.81
C GLY A 230 -11.01 3.33 14.14
N ARG A 231 -10.21 2.75 15.03
CA ARG A 231 -9.88 3.33 16.33
C ARG A 231 -8.70 4.28 16.20
N LEU A 232 -8.84 5.48 16.71
CA LEU A 232 -7.75 6.46 16.73
C LEU A 232 -6.69 6.10 17.78
N THR A 233 -7.13 5.71 18.96
CA THR A 233 -6.26 5.40 20.09
C THR A 233 -6.24 3.90 20.42
N PRO A 234 -5.10 3.34 20.92
CA PRO A 234 -3.82 4.03 21.09
C PRO A 234 -3.16 4.35 19.73
N PHE A 235 -2.62 5.56 19.60
CA PHE A 235 -1.79 5.95 18.47
C PHE A 235 -0.31 5.71 18.83
N TRP A 236 0.46 5.11 17.90
CA TRP A 236 1.84 4.70 18.21
C TRP A 236 2.80 4.80 17.02
N PHE A 237 2.36 5.32 15.88
CA PHE A 237 3.19 5.41 14.68
C PHE A 237 4.34 6.42 14.86
N ALA A 238 5.48 6.14 14.24
CA ALA A 238 6.55 7.10 14.08
C ALA A 238 6.12 8.21 13.12
N VAL A 239 6.22 9.46 13.53
CA VAL A 239 5.80 10.61 12.73
C VAL A 239 6.99 11.48 12.28
N THR A 240 8.21 11.05 12.59
CA THR A 240 9.46 11.70 12.17
C THR A 240 10.40 10.66 11.57
N ARG A 241 11.35 11.11 10.72
CA ARG A 241 12.39 10.25 10.18
C ARG A 241 13.23 9.58 11.28
N VAL A 242 13.57 10.32 12.33
CA VAL A 242 14.36 9.79 13.46
C VAL A 242 13.65 8.63 14.14
N ALA A 243 12.35 8.77 14.39
CA ALA A 243 11.54 7.70 14.99
C ALA A 243 11.35 6.51 14.02
N ALA A 244 11.15 6.78 12.73
CA ALA A 244 11.03 5.74 11.71
C ALA A 244 12.34 4.94 11.54
N LEU A 245 13.51 5.56 11.67
CA LEU A 245 14.80 4.88 11.68
C LEU A 245 14.96 3.95 12.89
N LYS A 246 14.47 4.35 14.07
CA LYS A 246 14.46 3.47 15.24
C LYS A 246 13.57 2.24 15.02
N ALA A 247 12.42 2.42 14.34
CA ALA A 247 11.55 1.28 13.97
C ALA A 247 12.26 0.35 12.98
N LEU A 248 13.00 0.89 12.02
CA LEU A 248 13.81 0.10 11.07
C LEU A 248 14.91 -0.68 11.78
N ASP A 249 15.68 -0.05 12.66
CA ASP A 249 16.76 -0.71 13.39
C ASP A 249 16.18 -1.85 14.26
N HIS A 250 15.08 -1.59 14.96
CA HIS A 250 14.40 -2.64 15.74
C HIS A 250 13.91 -3.81 14.88
N PHE A 251 13.33 -3.54 13.70
CA PHE A 251 12.92 -4.61 12.79
C PHE A 251 14.10 -5.46 12.36
N ILE A 252 15.22 -4.84 11.99
CA ILE A 252 16.43 -5.55 11.55
C ILE A 252 16.96 -6.45 12.66
N ASP A 253 17.01 -5.94 13.87
CA ASP A 253 17.58 -6.67 15.01
C ASP A 253 16.65 -7.78 15.53
N ALA A 254 15.36 -7.49 15.67
CA ALA A 254 14.43 -8.36 16.39
C ALA A 254 13.57 -9.27 15.50
N ALA A 255 13.19 -8.82 14.30
CA ALA A 255 12.20 -9.51 13.49
C ALA A 255 12.75 -10.06 12.16
N LEU A 256 13.67 -9.35 11.50
CA LEU A 256 14.21 -9.75 10.20
C LEU A 256 14.79 -11.18 10.19
N PRO A 257 15.48 -11.68 11.23
CA PRO A 257 16.03 -13.05 11.23
C PRO A 257 14.98 -14.14 11.01
N LEU A 258 13.74 -13.93 11.45
CA LEU A 258 12.64 -14.89 11.32
C LEU A 258 11.55 -14.42 10.34
N PHE A 259 11.69 -13.23 9.77
CA PHE A 259 10.73 -12.69 8.79
C PHE A 259 10.47 -13.66 7.65
N GLY A 260 11.53 -14.21 7.04
CA GLY A 260 11.39 -15.15 5.93
C GLY A 260 10.57 -16.37 6.30
N ASP A 261 10.91 -17.03 7.39
CA ASP A 261 10.24 -18.25 7.85
C ASP A 261 8.72 -18.06 8.02
N TYR A 262 8.29 -16.91 8.58
CA TYR A 262 6.92 -16.67 9.03
C TYR A 262 6.18 -15.58 8.25
N GLN A 263 6.67 -15.14 7.09
CA GLN A 263 6.04 -14.07 6.31
C GLN A 263 4.60 -14.38 5.88
N ASP A 264 4.24 -15.66 5.71
CA ASP A 264 2.91 -16.13 5.33
C ASP A 264 2.07 -16.61 6.52
N ALA A 265 2.61 -16.58 7.74
CA ALA A 265 1.94 -17.07 8.93
C ALA A 265 0.90 -16.07 9.46
N MET A 266 -0.15 -16.57 10.09
CA MET A 266 -1.19 -15.77 10.77
C MET A 266 -1.48 -16.40 12.13
N LEU A 267 -1.61 -15.57 13.17
CA LEU A 267 -1.98 -16.01 14.52
C LEU A 267 -3.05 -15.09 15.10
N ASP A 268 -4.07 -15.70 15.67
CA ASP A 268 -5.07 -14.96 16.44
C ASP A 268 -4.45 -14.31 17.67
N GLY A 269 -4.72 -13.03 17.88
CA GLY A 269 -4.14 -12.25 18.97
C GLY A 269 -2.73 -11.71 18.71
N GLU A 270 -2.06 -12.09 17.59
CA GLU A 270 -0.71 -11.61 17.23
C GLU A 270 -0.73 -10.87 15.88
N PRO A 271 -1.05 -9.56 15.89
CA PRO A 271 -1.30 -8.82 14.65
C PRO A 271 -0.05 -8.56 13.81
N PHE A 272 1.14 -8.58 14.40
CA PHE A 272 2.36 -8.10 13.74
C PHE A 272 3.35 -9.22 13.39
N LEU A 273 3.42 -10.29 14.20
CA LEU A 273 4.39 -11.37 14.03
C LEU A 273 5.80 -10.82 13.82
N TYR A 274 6.45 -11.23 12.73
CA TYR A 274 7.79 -10.78 12.34
C TYR A 274 7.77 -9.76 11.19
N HIS A 275 6.60 -9.13 10.91
CA HIS A 275 6.48 -8.14 9.83
C HIS A 275 7.11 -6.81 10.19
N SER A 276 7.64 -6.10 9.18
CA SER A 276 8.46 -4.91 9.38
C SER A 276 7.68 -3.67 9.85
N LEU A 277 6.41 -3.54 9.47
CA LEU A 277 5.59 -2.34 9.74
C LEU A 277 6.22 -1.03 9.23
N LEU A 278 7.01 -1.09 8.16
CA LEU A 278 7.75 0.05 7.61
C LEU A 278 7.09 0.66 6.38
N SER A 279 6.10 -0.02 5.80
CA SER A 279 5.47 0.38 4.53
C SER A 279 4.91 1.79 4.57
N GLN A 280 4.21 2.18 5.65
CA GLN A 280 3.69 3.53 5.82
C GLN A 280 4.80 4.59 5.86
N TYR A 281 5.93 4.31 6.50
CA TYR A 281 7.05 5.25 6.60
C TYR A 281 7.80 5.40 5.28
N ILE A 282 7.91 4.32 4.50
CA ILE A 282 8.52 4.34 3.17
C ILE A 282 7.62 5.11 2.19
N ASN A 283 6.30 4.89 2.26
CA ASN A 283 5.38 5.43 1.28
C ASN A 283 5.19 6.95 1.41
N ILE A 284 5.31 7.52 2.61
CA ILE A 284 5.28 8.99 2.79
C ILE A 284 6.67 9.65 2.73
N GLY A 285 7.74 8.89 2.57
CA GLY A 285 9.10 9.42 2.38
C GLY A 285 9.93 9.57 3.65
N LEU A 286 9.44 9.21 4.84
CA LEU A 286 10.24 9.24 6.08
C LEU A 286 11.43 8.27 6.02
N LEU A 287 11.30 7.16 5.28
CA LEU A 287 12.37 6.20 5.03
C LEU A 287 12.65 6.08 3.53
N ASN A 288 13.93 6.15 3.17
CA ASN A 288 14.37 5.90 1.80
C ASN A 288 14.39 4.38 1.52
N PRO A 289 13.72 3.87 0.47
CA PRO A 289 13.64 2.44 0.20
C PRO A 289 14.99 1.77 -0.06
N LEU A 290 15.94 2.46 -0.70
CA LEU A 290 17.28 1.92 -0.94
C LEU A 290 18.09 1.82 0.36
N GLU A 291 17.98 2.82 1.25
CA GLU A 291 18.59 2.80 2.58
C GLU A 291 18.08 1.61 3.41
N VAL A 292 16.75 1.40 3.41
CA VAL A 292 16.12 0.26 4.09
C VAL A 292 16.68 -1.06 3.57
N CYS A 293 16.76 -1.24 2.25
CA CYS A 293 17.31 -2.44 1.64
C CYS A 293 18.79 -2.65 1.97
N ARG A 294 19.61 -1.58 1.95
CA ARG A 294 21.02 -1.67 2.26
C ARG A 294 21.30 -2.00 3.73
N ARG A 295 20.46 -1.52 4.65
CA ARG A 295 20.57 -1.91 6.07
C ARG A 295 20.21 -3.38 6.27
N ALA A 296 19.17 -3.89 5.61
CA ALA A 296 18.82 -5.31 5.65
C ALA A 296 19.91 -6.19 5.00
N GLU A 297 20.47 -5.79 3.87
CA GLU A 297 21.59 -6.46 3.20
C GLU A 297 22.83 -6.55 4.10
N ARG A 298 23.16 -5.45 4.80
CA ARG A 298 24.26 -5.42 5.76
C ARG A 298 24.07 -6.42 6.87
N ALA A 299 22.85 -6.55 7.43
CA ALA A 299 22.56 -7.54 8.46
C ALA A 299 22.83 -8.98 8.00
N TYR A 300 22.63 -9.27 6.71
CA TYR A 300 23.03 -10.57 6.14
C TYR A 300 24.56 -10.75 6.12
N TYR A 301 25.30 -9.78 5.59
CA TYR A 301 26.76 -9.88 5.51
C TYR A 301 27.45 -9.89 6.88
N GLU A 302 26.84 -9.28 7.89
CA GLU A 302 27.29 -9.32 9.28
C GLU A 302 26.87 -10.61 10.03
N GLY A 303 26.08 -11.47 9.40
CA GLY A 303 25.63 -12.74 9.99
C GLY A 303 24.47 -12.64 10.97
N HIS A 304 23.77 -11.50 11.02
CA HIS A 304 22.63 -11.26 11.91
C HIS A 304 21.31 -11.83 11.36
N ALA A 305 21.17 -11.94 10.05
CA ALA A 305 19.96 -12.46 9.42
C ALA A 305 20.27 -13.42 8.28
N PRO A 306 19.48 -14.50 8.06
CA PRO A 306 19.72 -15.46 6.99
C PRO A 306 19.31 -14.91 5.62
N LEU A 307 19.94 -15.42 4.57
CA LEU A 307 19.74 -14.94 3.19
C LEU A 307 18.28 -15.03 2.74
N ASN A 308 17.55 -16.10 3.07
CA ASN A 308 16.14 -16.27 2.70
C ASN A 308 15.26 -15.17 3.26
N ALA A 309 15.50 -14.73 4.50
CA ALA A 309 14.74 -13.65 5.14
C ALA A 309 15.09 -12.29 4.52
N VAL A 310 16.37 -11.99 4.34
CA VAL A 310 16.83 -10.71 3.78
C VAL A 310 16.42 -10.58 2.30
N GLU A 311 16.59 -11.63 1.49
CA GLU A 311 16.14 -11.64 0.11
C GLU A 311 14.63 -11.49 0.01
N GLY A 312 13.88 -12.22 0.84
CA GLY A 312 12.43 -12.11 0.92
C GLY A 312 11.97 -10.69 1.22
N PHE A 313 12.62 -10.00 2.17
CA PHE A 313 12.32 -8.63 2.54
C PHE A 313 12.68 -7.63 1.42
N ILE A 314 13.91 -7.69 0.89
CA ILE A 314 14.37 -6.81 -0.20
C ILE A 314 13.47 -6.96 -1.44
N ARG A 315 13.00 -8.17 -1.74
CA ARG A 315 12.09 -8.45 -2.86
C ARG A 315 10.75 -7.73 -2.72
N GLN A 316 10.25 -7.51 -1.51
CA GLN A 316 9.02 -6.71 -1.31
C GLN A 316 9.24 -5.25 -1.73
N ILE A 317 10.43 -4.69 -1.52
CA ILE A 317 10.74 -3.28 -1.78
C ILE A 317 11.15 -3.06 -3.23
N ILE A 318 12.30 -3.59 -3.68
CA ILE A 318 12.77 -3.34 -5.04
C ILE A 318 12.09 -4.22 -6.12
N GLY A 319 11.39 -5.28 -5.70
CA GLY A 319 10.56 -6.09 -6.56
C GLY A 319 9.12 -5.57 -6.58
N TRP A 320 8.33 -5.95 -5.60
CA TRP A 320 6.89 -5.68 -5.60
C TRP A 320 6.53 -4.20 -5.58
N ARG A 321 7.08 -3.40 -4.67
CA ARG A 321 6.75 -1.97 -4.58
C ARG A 321 7.01 -1.23 -5.90
N GLU A 322 8.19 -1.41 -6.47
CA GLU A 322 8.57 -0.79 -7.73
C GLU A 322 7.74 -1.32 -8.91
N TYR A 323 7.45 -2.62 -8.92
CA TYR A 323 6.63 -3.26 -9.94
C TYR A 323 5.18 -2.77 -9.90
N MET A 324 4.56 -2.64 -8.70
CA MET A 324 3.20 -2.13 -8.54
C MET A 324 3.09 -0.70 -9.07
N ARG A 325 4.04 0.18 -8.71
CA ARG A 325 4.08 1.53 -9.28
C ARG A 325 4.19 1.50 -10.80
N GLY A 326 5.02 0.64 -11.34
CA GLY A 326 5.19 0.49 -12.78
C GLY A 326 3.91 0.06 -13.48
N ILE A 327 3.19 -0.94 -12.97
CA ILE A 327 1.88 -1.38 -13.49
C ILE A 327 0.85 -0.26 -13.40
N TYR A 328 0.76 0.41 -12.24
CA TYR A 328 -0.16 1.52 -12.03
C TYR A 328 0.00 2.59 -13.14
N TRP A 329 1.19 3.16 -13.27
CA TRP A 329 1.43 4.21 -14.26
C TRP A 329 1.36 3.75 -15.72
N LEU A 330 1.62 2.46 -15.99
CA LEU A 330 1.47 1.89 -17.32
C LEU A 330 0.00 1.78 -17.73
N LYS A 331 -0.92 1.62 -16.76
CA LYS A 331 -2.31 1.26 -17.00
C LYS A 331 -3.34 2.35 -16.68
N MET A 332 -2.97 3.35 -15.87
CA MET A 332 -3.87 4.48 -15.63
C MET A 332 -4.17 5.26 -16.92
N PRO A 333 -5.37 5.88 -17.05
CA PRO A 333 -6.41 6.06 -16.03
C PRO A 333 -7.41 4.88 -15.88
N GLY A 334 -7.42 3.89 -16.72
CA GLY A 334 -8.48 2.89 -16.79
C GLY A 334 -8.33 1.71 -15.81
N TYR A 335 -7.19 1.58 -15.13
CA TYR A 335 -6.85 0.38 -14.39
C TYR A 335 -7.77 0.09 -13.20
N THR A 336 -8.15 1.10 -12.45
CA THR A 336 -9.00 0.95 -11.24
C THR A 336 -10.43 0.50 -11.58
N SER A 337 -10.88 0.69 -12.82
CA SER A 337 -12.21 0.27 -13.29
C SER A 337 -12.21 -1.10 -14.00
N GLU A 338 -11.06 -1.79 -14.07
CA GLU A 338 -11.01 -3.11 -14.69
C GLU A 338 -11.78 -4.16 -13.87
N ASN A 339 -12.58 -4.99 -14.55
CA ASN A 339 -13.39 -6.05 -13.96
C ASN A 339 -13.55 -7.24 -14.91
N ALA A 340 -12.45 -7.92 -15.22
CA ALA A 340 -12.42 -9.01 -16.18
C ALA A 340 -13.32 -10.19 -15.80
N LEU A 341 -13.55 -10.42 -14.50
CA LEU A 341 -14.43 -11.50 -14.04
C LEU A 341 -15.92 -11.12 -14.08
N GLY A 342 -16.26 -9.83 -14.13
CA GLY A 342 -17.64 -9.33 -14.11
C GLY A 342 -18.30 -9.52 -12.75
N ALA A 343 -17.53 -9.35 -11.68
CA ALA A 343 -18.04 -9.36 -10.31
C ALA A 343 -18.81 -8.06 -10.03
N GLY A 344 -19.91 -8.12 -9.27
CA GLY A 344 -20.76 -6.94 -9.08
C GLY A 344 -21.64 -7.00 -7.82
N ARG A 345 -21.27 -7.81 -6.82
CA ARG A 345 -21.91 -7.78 -5.50
C ARG A 345 -21.37 -6.62 -4.69
N ASP A 346 -22.22 -6.06 -3.84
CA ASP A 346 -21.77 -5.07 -2.87
C ASP A 346 -20.82 -5.66 -1.84
N LEU A 347 -19.93 -4.81 -1.31
CA LEU A 347 -19.04 -5.18 -0.22
C LEU A 347 -19.86 -5.45 1.04
N PRO A 348 -19.78 -6.64 1.63
CA PRO A 348 -20.58 -6.99 2.81
C PRO A 348 -20.31 -6.07 4.01
N GLU A 349 -21.36 -5.73 4.77
CA GLU A 349 -21.31 -4.82 5.91
C GLU A 349 -20.26 -5.21 6.96
N PHE A 350 -19.99 -6.49 7.13
CA PHE A 350 -19.01 -6.95 8.10
C PHE A 350 -17.56 -6.52 7.76
N TYR A 351 -17.27 -6.06 6.54
CA TYR A 351 -15.97 -5.43 6.24
C TYR A 351 -15.78 -4.11 7.00
N TRP A 352 -16.86 -3.48 7.39
CA TRP A 352 -16.84 -2.24 8.19
C TRP A 352 -17.01 -2.52 9.68
N SER A 353 -17.88 -3.44 10.06
CA SER A 353 -18.19 -3.73 11.46
C SER A 353 -17.26 -4.76 12.11
N GLY A 354 -16.78 -5.75 11.34
CA GLY A 354 -16.09 -6.94 11.84
C GLY A 354 -17.05 -8.01 12.39
N GLU A 355 -18.36 -7.77 12.32
CA GLU A 355 -19.38 -8.67 12.88
C GLU A 355 -19.68 -9.85 11.94
N THR A 356 -18.95 -10.93 12.12
CA THR A 356 -19.10 -12.17 11.36
C THR A 356 -18.73 -13.39 12.19
N ASN A 357 -19.37 -14.52 11.90
CA ASN A 357 -19.04 -15.81 12.50
C ASN A 357 -17.78 -16.48 11.91
N MET A 358 -17.20 -15.90 10.87
CA MET A 358 -15.93 -16.36 10.28
C MET A 358 -14.76 -15.81 11.10
N ALA A 359 -14.18 -16.60 12.00
CA ALA A 359 -13.12 -16.14 12.91
C ALA A 359 -11.94 -15.47 12.18
N CYS A 360 -11.52 -15.99 11.02
CA CYS A 360 -10.45 -15.40 10.23
C CYS A 360 -10.80 -14.00 9.69
N MET A 361 -12.04 -13.78 9.23
CA MET A 361 -12.53 -12.50 8.77
C MET A 361 -12.66 -11.51 9.94
N ALA A 362 -13.30 -11.94 11.03
CA ALA A 362 -13.45 -11.12 12.24
C ALA A 362 -12.08 -10.67 12.78
N ALA A 363 -11.10 -11.57 12.88
CA ALA A 363 -9.76 -11.25 13.34
C ALA A 363 -9.05 -10.24 12.41
N ALA A 364 -9.05 -10.47 11.10
CA ALA A 364 -8.38 -9.60 10.14
C ALA A 364 -9.00 -8.19 10.09
N ILE A 365 -10.35 -8.09 10.14
CA ILE A 365 -11.05 -6.81 10.11
C ILE A 365 -10.91 -6.06 11.44
N THR A 366 -11.01 -6.76 12.58
CA THR A 366 -10.78 -6.17 13.90
C THR A 366 -9.38 -5.60 14.02
N GLN A 367 -8.36 -6.36 13.58
CA GLN A 367 -6.99 -5.88 13.53
C GLN A 367 -6.86 -4.64 12.63
N THR A 368 -7.47 -4.66 11.44
CA THR A 368 -7.48 -3.51 10.53
C THR A 368 -8.12 -2.29 11.18
N ARG A 369 -9.27 -2.47 11.86
CA ARG A 369 -9.96 -1.40 12.58
C ARG A 369 -9.12 -0.84 13.73
N ASP A 370 -8.42 -1.70 14.46
CA ASP A 370 -7.70 -1.29 15.67
C ASP A 370 -6.30 -0.74 15.36
N GLU A 371 -5.63 -1.23 14.29
CA GLU A 371 -4.24 -0.90 14.00
C GLU A 371 -4.01 -0.18 12.65
N ALA A 372 -5.05 0.02 11.83
CA ALA A 372 -4.93 0.48 10.43
C ALA A 372 -3.96 -0.40 9.61
N TYR A 373 -3.85 -1.67 9.99
CA TYR A 373 -2.87 -2.61 9.47
C TYR A 373 -3.40 -4.03 9.44
N ALA A 374 -3.13 -4.71 8.35
CA ALA A 374 -3.10 -6.16 8.25
C ALA A 374 -1.91 -6.54 7.37
N HIS A 375 -1.23 -7.64 7.64
CA HIS A 375 -0.13 -8.05 6.77
C HIS A 375 -0.64 -8.63 5.45
N HIS A 376 0.24 -8.70 4.44
CA HIS A 376 -0.13 -9.03 3.07
C HIS A 376 -0.98 -10.30 2.95
N ILE A 377 -0.67 -11.36 3.70
CA ILE A 377 -1.41 -12.64 3.60
C ILE A 377 -2.83 -12.52 4.17
N GLN A 378 -3.05 -11.73 5.22
CA GLN A 378 -4.41 -11.44 5.69
C GLN A 378 -5.19 -10.65 4.61
N ARG A 379 -4.55 -9.65 3.98
CA ARG A 379 -5.16 -8.88 2.89
C ARG A 379 -5.46 -9.78 1.69
N LEU A 380 -4.51 -10.57 1.22
CA LEU A 380 -4.66 -11.38 0.01
C LEU A 380 -5.53 -12.60 0.23
N MET A 381 -5.23 -13.42 1.24
CA MET A 381 -5.76 -14.78 1.37
C MET A 381 -6.95 -14.89 2.35
N VAL A 382 -7.25 -13.84 3.09
CA VAL A 382 -8.43 -13.79 3.96
C VAL A 382 -9.44 -12.80 3.37
N THR A 383 -9.26 -11.51 3.56
CA THR A 383 -10.24 -10.48 3.11
C THR A 383 -10.36 -10.44 1.59
N GLY A 384 -9.27 -10.36 0.85
CA GLY A 384 -9.29 -10.31 -0.60
C GLY A 384 -9.80 -11.60 -1.25
N ASN A 385 -9.38 -12.77 -0.75
CA ASN A 385 -9.85 -14.05 -1.24
C ASN A 385 -11.37 -14.21 -1.02
N PHE A 386 -11.88 -13.83 0.16
CA PHE A 386 -13.32 -13.85 0.41
C PHE A 386 -14.09 -12.99 -0.59
N ALA A 387 -13.68 -11.73 -0.77
CA ALA A 387 -14.32 -10.81 -1.71
C ALA A 387 -14.35 -11.36 -3.13
N MET A 388 -13.21 -11.88 -3.63
CA MET A 388 -13.11 -12.48 -4.96
C MET A 388 -14.03 -13.72 -5.10
N LEU A 389 -14.01 -14.62 -4.11
CA LEU A 389 -14.85 -15.82 -4.13
C LEU A 389 -16.33 -15.46 -4.08
N ALA A 390 -16.72 -14.48 -3.28
CA ALA A 390 -18.09 -13.99 -3.20
C ALA A 390 -18.52 -13.22 -4.45
N GLY A 391 -17.59 -12.72 -5.27
CA GLY A 391 -17.88 -11.93 -6.45
C GLY A 391 -18.25 -10.50 -6.13
N VAL A 392 -17.60 -9.92 -5.13
CA VAL A 392 -17.71 -8.50 -4.78
C VAL A 392 -17.10 -7.65 -5.89
N ASP A 393 -17.68 -6.49 -6.15
CA ASP A 393 -17.16 -5.51 -7.11
C ASP A 393 -15.72 -5.12 -6.75
N PRO A 394 -14.74 -5.33 -7.66
CA PRO A 394 -13.34 -5.01 -7.40
C PRO A 394 -13.10 -3.55 -7.02
N HIS A 395 -13.94 -2.64 -7.52
CA HIS A 395 -13.84 -1.21 -7.20
C HIS A 395 -14.17 -0.93 -5.74
N GLN A 396 -15.24 -1.54 -5.21
CA GLN A 396 -15.58 -1.42 -3.79
C GLN A 396 -14.49 -2.03 -2.88
N VAL A 397 -13.89 -3.14 -3.32
CA VAL A 397 -12.75 -3.73 -2.59
C VAL A 397 -11.56 -2.77 -2.60
N HIS A 398 -11.24 -2.17 -3.75
CA HIS A 398 -10.18 -1.18 -3.91
C HIS A 398 -10.39 0.03 -2.98
N GLU A 399 -11.58 0.65 -3.00
CA GLU A 399 -11.91 1.77 -2.13
C GLU A 399 -11.79 1.41 -0.65
N TRP A 400 -12.24 0.21 -0.25
CA TRP A 400 -12.12 -0.24 1.13
C TRP A 400 -10.66 -0.36 1.56
N TYR A 401 -9.79 -1.01 0.76
CA TYR A 401 -8.36 -1.13 1.08
C TYR A 401 -7.67 0.23 1.16
N LEU A 402 -7.98 1.11 0.23
CA LEU A 402 -7.42 2.47 0.21
C LEU A 402 -7.84 3.27 1.46
N SER A 403 -9.05 3.03 1.94
CA SER A 403 -9.59 3.68 3.13
C SER A 403 -8.93 3.19 4.42
N VAL A 404 -8.80 1.87 4.60
CA VAL A 404 -8.59 1.28 5.93
C VAL A 404 -7.13 1.04 6.33
N TYR A 405 -6.18 1.05 5.38
CA TYR A 405 -4.77 0.80 5.68
C TYR A 405 -3.94 2.07 5.68
N ALA A 406 -3.08 2.25 6.70
CA ALA A 406 -2.23 3.43 6.84
C ALA A 406 -1.17 3.55 5.74
N ASP A 407 -0.75 2.44 5.15
CA ASP A 407 0.24 2.37 4.07
C ASP A 407 -0.37 2.41 2.65
N ALA A 408 -1.70 2.45 2.54
CA ALA A 408 -2.39 2.42 1.26
C ALA A 408 -2.39 3.80 0.58
N TYR A 409 -1.77 3.84 -0.59
CA TYR A 409 -1.83 4.90 -1.60
C TYR A 409 -2.23 4.26 -2.92
N GLU A 410 -2.94 4.97 -3.79
CA GLU A 410 -3.55 4.37 -4.97
C GLU A 410 -2.53 3.65 -5.86
N TRP A 411 -1.32 4.20 -6.01
CA TRP A 411 -0.27 3.62 -6.86
C TRP A 411 0.22 2.23 -6.40
N VAL A 412 0.19 1.95 -5.09
CA VAL A 412 0.60 0.64 -4.56
C VAL A 412 -0.60 -0.25 -4.33
N GLU A 413 -1.73 0.33 -3.94
CA GLU A 413 -2.91 -0.41 -3.51
C GLU A 413 -3.71 -0.92 -4.72
N ALA A 414 -3.97 -0.09 -5.75
CA ALA A 414 -4.77 -0.48 -6.90
C ALA A 414 -4.24 -1.74 -7.62
N PRO A 415 -2.94 -1.89 -7.95
CA PRO A 415 -2.45 -3.13 -8.55
C PRO A 415 -2.51 -4.34 -7.61
N ASN A 416 -2.35 -4.13 -6.31
CA ASN A 416 -2.50 -5.21 -5.33
C ASN A 416 -3.93 -5.71 -5.22
N VAL A 417 -4.93 -4.85 -5.38
CA VAL A 417 -6.35 -5.26 -5.34
C VAL A 417 -6.83 -5.68 -6.72
N ILE A 418 -6.84 -4.79 -7.70
CA ILE A 418 -7.39 -5.06 -9.04
C ILE A 418 -6.65 -6.24 -9.70
N GLY A 419 -5.32 -6.23 -9.67
CA GLY A 419 -4.51 -7.26 -10.34
C GLY A 419 -4.31 -8.50 -9.49
N MET A 420 -3.77 -8.37 -8.29
CA MET A 420 -3.36 -9.53 -7.48
C MET A 420 -4.53 -10.17 -6.74
N SER A 421 -5.26 -9.40 -5.96
CA SER A 421 -6.29 -9.92 -5.05
C SER A 421 -7.55 -10.34 -5.81
N GLN A 422 -8.09 -9.49 -6.69
CA GLN A 422 -9.36 -9.70 -7.37
C GLN A 422 -9.24 -10.31 -8.77
N PHE A 423 -8.01 -10.39 -9.33
CA PHE A 423 -7.79 -10.86 -10.69
C PHE A 423 -8.64 -10.11 -11.74
N ALA A 424 -8.97 -8.87 -11.43
CA ALA A 424 -9.86 -8.05 -12.24
C ALA A 424 -9.20 -7.50 -13.50
N ASP A 425 -7.84 -7.50 -13.58
CA ASP A 425 -7.05 -7.16 -14.76
C ASP A 425 -6.91 -8.30 -15.79
N GLY A 426 -7.64 -9.40 -15.60
CA GLY A 426 -7.62 -10.55 -16.50
C GLY A 426 -6.31 -11.32 -16.52
N GLY A 427 -5.43 -11.11 -15.56
CA GLY A 427 -4.17 -11.85 -15.41
C GLY A 427 -2.95 -11.13 -15.99
N LEU A 428 -3.01 -9.82 -16.12
CA LEU A 428 -1.86 -8.99 -16.47
C LEU A 428 -0.76 -9.12 -15.39
N LEU A 429 -1.15 -8.96 -14.13
CA LEU A 429 -0.27 -9.03 -12.97
C LEU A 429 -0.12 -10.46 -12.46
N GLY A 430 -1.22 -11.13 -12.19
CA GLY A 430 -1.29 -12.48 -11.64
C GLY A 430 -1.42 -13.56 -12.72
N SER A 431 -0.60 -14.62 -12.67
CA SER A 431 -0.71 -15.72 -13.65
C SER A 431 -1.95 -16.61 -13.45
N LYS A 432 -2.63 -16.50 -12.32
CA LYS A 432 -3.91 -17.14 -11.97
C LYS A 432 -4.55 -16.38 -10.81
N PRO A 433 -5.87 -16.49 -10.61
CA PRO A 433 -6.51 -16.03 -9.37
C PRO A 433 -5.89 -16.70 -8.12
N TYR A 434 -5.77 -15.95 -7.04
CA TYR A 434 -5.36 -16.47 -5.73
C TYR A 434 -6.52 -17.10 -4.98
N ALA A 435 -7.42 -17.77 -5.70
CA ALA A 435 -8.56 -18.48 -5.13
C ALA A 435 -8.12 -19.67 -4.25
N ALA A 436 -8.58 -19.69 -3.02
CA ALA A 436 -8.30 -20.75 -2.05
C ALA A 436 -9.51 -21.06 -1.18
N SER A 437 -9.70 -22.35 -0.83
CA SER A 437 -10.67 -22.77 0.17
C SER A 437 -10.16 -22.54 1.59
N GLY A 438 -10.99 -22.76 2.59
CA GLY A 438 -10.62 -22.64 4.00
C GLY A 438 -9.41 -23.47 4.44
N ASN A 439 -9.02 -24.50 3.67
CA ASN A 439 -7.83 -25.31 3.97
C ASN A 439 -6.52 -24.50 3.96
N TYR A 440 -6.41 -23.45 3.12
CA TYR A 440 -5.23 -22.59 3.13
C TYR A 440 -5.12 -21.84 4.46
N ILE A 441 -6.22 -21.19 4.87
CA ILE A 441 -6.28 -20.44 6.13
C ILE A 441 -5.98 -21.37 7.32
N ASN A 442 -6.59 -22.57 7.35
CA ASN A 442 -6.36 -23.56 8.40
C ASN A 442 -4.90 -24.04 8.48
N LYS A 443 -4.20 -24.09 7.34
CA LYS A 443 -2.78 -24.49 7.29
C LYS A 443 -1.86 -23.39 7.80
N MET A 444 -2.17 -22.13 7.51
CA MET A 444 -1.31 -20.98 7.74
C MET A 444 -1.66 -20.20 9.01
N SER A 445 -2.70 -20.61 9.73
CA SER A 445 -3.20 -19.92 10.93
C SER A 445 -3.81 -20.87 11.96
N ASN A 446 -4.11 -20.34 13.13
CA ASN A 446 -4.88 -20.98 14.18
C ASN A 446 -6.36 -20.52 14.23
N TYR A 447 -6.81 -19.64 13.34
CA TYR A 447 -8.19 -19.08 13.37
C TYR A 447 -9.28 -20.14 13.32
N CYS A 448 -9.07 -21.26 12.61
CA CYS A 448 -10.07 -22.29 12.46
C CYS A 448 -10.34 -23.09 13.75
N THR A 449 -9.46 -23.00 14.76
CA THR A 449 -9.62 -23.72 16.02
C THR A 449 -10.79 -23.22 16.88
N THR A 450 -11.10 -21.94 16.77
CA THR A 450 -12.17 -21.25 17.53
C THR A 450 -13.34 -20.80 16.64
N CYS A 451 -13.29 -21.12 15.34
CA CYS A 451 -14.30 -20.69 14.37
C CYS A 451 -15.65 -21.38 14.60
N ALA A 452 -16.75 -20.66 14.39
CA ALA A 452 -18.10 -21.22 14.44
C ALA A 452 -18.37 -22.24 13.31
N TYR A 453 -17.55 -22.20 12.24
CA TYR A 453 -17.63 -23.11 11.10
C TYR A 453 -16.52 -24.17 11.16
N ASP A 454 -16.81 -25.36 10.64
CA ASP A 454 -15.84 -26.46 10.54
C ASP A 454 -15.19 -26.46 9.14
N VAL A 455 -13.89 -26.23 9.07
CA VAL A 455 -13.12 -26.24 7.83
C VAL A 455 -13.07 -27.60 7.14
N LYS A 456 -13.28 -28.69 7.89
CA LYS A 456 -13.33 -30.06 7.34
C LYS A 456 -14.64 -30.34 6.62
N GLN A 457 -15.73 -29.71 7.05
CA GLN A 457 -17.02 -29.81 6.36
C GLN A 457 -16.98 -29.03 5.06
N LYS A 458 -17.51 -29.62 4.00
CA LYS A 458 -17.41 -29.05 2.64
C LYS A 458 -18.70 -28.36 2.21
N THR A 459 -19.83 -28.80 2.73
CA THR A 459 -21.17 -28.32 2.42
C THR A 459 -22.04 -28.32 3.70
N GLY A 460 -23.16 -27.59 3.67
CA GLY A 460 -24.10 -27.51 4.78
C GLY A 460 -23.85 -26.34 5.74
N PRO A 461 -24.72 -26.13 6.75
CA PRO A 461 -24.76 -24.91 7.55
C PRO A 461 -23.57 -24.68 8.48
N LYS A 462 -22.81 -25.73 8.78
CA LYS A 462 -21.57 -25.65 9.58
C LYS A 462 -20.30 -25.67 8.74
N ALA A 463 -20.40 -25.80 7.43
CA ALA A 463 -19.25 -25.79 6.54
C ALA A 463 -18.60 -24.41 6.52
N CYS A 464 -17.26 -24.38 6.47
CA CYS A 464 -16.52 -23.14 6.26
C CYS A 464 -16.96 -22.48 4.94
N PRO A 465 -17.45 -21.23 4.95
CA PRO A 465 -17.97 -20.53 3.76
C PRO A 465 -16.99 -20.51 2.58
N PHE A 466 -15.69 -20.43 2.83
CA PHE A 466 -14.67 -20.50 1.78
C PHE A 466 -14.70 -21.80 0.96
N ASN A 467 -15.18 -22.90 1.53
CA ASN A 467 -15.20 -24.19 0.84
C ASN A 467 -16.19 -24.22 -0.33
N PRO A 468 -17.50 -23.95 -0.14
CA PRO A 468 -18.44 -23.91 -1.23
C PRO A 468 -18.20 -22.72 -2.17
N LEU A 469 -17.86 -21.53 -1.65
CA LEU A 469 -17.57 -20.36 -2.46
C LEU A 469 -16.39 -20.57 -3.43
N TYR A 470 -15.36 -21.33 -3.04
CA TYR A 470 -14.26 -21.70 -3.91
C TYR A 470 -14.72 -22.44 -5.18
N TRP A 471 -15.61 -23.40 -5.03
CA TRP A 471 -16.13 -24.16 -6.15
C TRP A 471 -17.09 -23.33 -7.00
N ASP A 472 -17.98 -22.58 -6.36
CA ASP A 472 -18.87 -21.66 -7.05
C ASP A 472 -18.08 -20.64 -7.88
N PHE A 473 -17.04 -20.02 -7.32
CA PHE A 473 -16.16 -19.11 -8.04
C PHE A 473 -15.57 -19.74 -9.31
N LEU A 474 -15.03 -20.95 -9.21
CA LEU A 474 -14.45 -21.64 -10.35
C LEU A 474 -15.50 -21.93 -11.43
N ILE A 475 -16.69 -22.37 -11.03
CA ILE A 475 -17.73 -22.75 -12.00
C ILE A 475 -18.37 -21.53 -12.62
N ARG A 476 -18.68 -20.50 -11.85
CA ARG A 476 -19.19 -19.21 -12.34
C ARG A 476 -18.25 -18.56 -13.35
N ASN A 477 -16.96 -18.72 -13.20
CA ASN A 477 -15.94 -18.16 -14.08
C ASN A 477 -15.32 -19.18 -15.05
N ARG A 478 -15.95 -20.36 -15.26
CA ARG A 478 -15.36 -21.45 -16.04
C ARG A 478 -15.01 -21.05 -17.47
N GLU A 479 -15.86 -20.30 -18.16
CA GLU A 479 -15.61 -19.86 -19.53
C GLU A 479 -14.32 -19.04 -19.64
N LYS A 480 -14.06 -18.15 -18.68
CA LYS A 480 -12.90 -17.25 -18.63
C LYS A 480 -11.63 -17.96 -18.16
N LEU A 481 -11.76 -18.88 -17.19
CA LEU A 481 -10.62 -19.42 -16.45
C LEU A 481 -10.21 -20.85 -16.82
N SER A 482 -11.06 -21.64 -17.48
CA SER A 482 -10.78 -23.06 -17.77
C SER A 482 -9.57 -23.30 -18.68
N LYS A 483 -9.20 -22.30 -19.50
CA LYS A 483 -8.01 -22.37 -20.36
C LYS A 483 -6.70 -22.08 -19.64
N ASN A 484 -6.75 -21.66 -18.36
CA ASN A 484 -5.54 -21.41 -17.58
C ASN A 484 -4.90 -22.73 -17.14
N PRO A 485 -3.65 -23.03 -17.57
CA PRO A 485 -3.00 -24.31 -17.25
C PRO A 485 -2.86 -24.57 -15.73
N ARG A 486 -2.76 -23.49 -14.92
CA ARG A 486 -2.62 -23.60 -13.46
C ARG A 486 -3.93 -23.94 -12.75
N LEU A 487 -5.09 -23.87 -13.44
CA LEU A 487 -6.42 -24.21 -12.93
C LEU A 487 -6.97 -25.52 -13.51
N MET A 488 -6.26 -26.21 -14.39
CA MET A 488 -6.71 -27.47 -14.98
C MET A 488 -7.01 -28.55 -13.91
N GLN A 489 -6.19 -28.65 -12.88
CA GLN A 489 -6.37 -29.66 -11.83
C GLN A 489 -7.66 -29.46 -11.01
N PRO A 490 -7.99 -28.27 -10.51
CA PRO A 490 -9.29 -27.99 -9.91
C PRO A 490 -10.46 -28.34 -10.83
N TYR A 491 -10.45 -27.92 -12.10
CA TYR A 491 -11.54 -28.24 -13.04
C TYR A 491 -11.69 -29.75 -13.27
N ARG A 492 -10.59 -30.49 -13.45
CA ARG A 492 -10.63 -31.96 -13.55
C ARG A 492 -11.19 -32.61 -12.28
N THR A 493 -10.90 -32.04 -11.12
CA THR A 493 -11.43 -32.53 -9.85
C THR A 493 -12.93 -32.32 -9.80
N TRP A 494 -13.43 -31.15 -10.17
CA TRP A 494 -14.86 -30.87 -10.26
C TRP A 494 -15.58 -31.82 -11.22
N ASP A 495 -15.04 -32.00 -12.44
CA ASP A 495 -15.67 -32.83 -13.48
C ASP A 495 -15.75 -34.32 -13.09
N ARG A 496 -14.99 -34.79 -12.11
CA ARG A 496 -15.03 -36.12 -11.55
C ARG A 496 -15.98 -36.28 -10.36
N MET A 497 -16.53 -35.20 -9.83
CA MET A 497 -17.49 -35.26 -8.75
C MET A 497 -18.84 -35.76 -9.28
N SER A 498 -19.60 -36.46 -8.43
CA SER A 498 -20.98 -36.79 -8.76
C SER A 498 -21.84 -35.53 -8.88
N ALA A 499 -22.89 -35.60 -9.69
CA ALA A 499 -23.82 -34.49 -9.87
C ALA A 499 -24.44 -34.01 -8.54
N ASP A 500 -24.80 -34.96 -7.67
CA ASP A 500 -25.34 -34.63 -6.34
C ASP A 500 -24.34 -33.80 -5.52
N LYS A 501 -23.07 -34.19 -5.51
CA LYS A 501 -22.03 -33.46 -4.77
C LYS A 501 -21.76 -32.10 -5.36
N GLN A 502 -21.75 -31.94 -6.68
CA GLN A 502 -21.64 -30.64 -7.33
C GLN A 502 -22.81 -29.74 -6.93
N GLN A 503 -24.03 -30.28 -6.95
CA GLN A 503 -25.23 -29.55 -6.57
C GLN A 503 -25.20 -29.13 -5.09
N GLU A 504 -24.75 -29.99 -4.18
CA GLU A 504 -24.58 -29.67 -2.76
C GLU A 504 -23.64 -28.46 -2.55
N TYR A 505 -22.50 -28.38 -3.30
CA TYR A 505 -21.60 -27.25 -3.23
C TYR A 505 -22.27 -25.95 -3.70
N LEU A 506 -22.97 -25.99 -4.83
CA LEU A 506 -23.62 -24.80 -5.39
C LEU A 506 -24.74 -24.29 -4.48
N ILE A 507 -25.59 -25.17 -3.96
CA ILE A 507 -26.65 -24.82 -2.99
C ILE A 507 -26.04 -24.24 -1.70
N SER A 508 -24.92 -24.81 -1.22
CA SER A 508 -24.25 -24.28 -0.04
C SER A 508 -23.64 -22.90 -0.30
N ALA A 509 -23.08 -22.67 -1.49
CA ALA A 509 -22.54 -21.38 -1.88
C ALA A 509 -23.64 -20.32 -2.01
N GLU A 510 -24.75 -20.64 -2.66
CA GLU A 510 -25.92 -19.77 -2.80
C GLU A 510 -26.43 -19.31 -1.42
N LYS A 511 -26.59 -20.22 -0.46
CA LYS A 511 -27.00 -19.88 0.91
C LYS A 511 -26.03 -18.93 1.62
N VAL A 512 -24.72 -19.09 1.39
CA VAL A 512 -23.73 -18.15 1.93
C VAL A 512 -23.89 -16.79 1.26
N LEU A 513 -24.01 -16.74 -0.07
CA LEU A 513 -24.14 -15.50 -0.83
C LEU A 513 -25.43 -14.73 -0.53
N ASP A 514 -26.52 -15.43 -0.24
CA ASP A 514 -27.81 -14.84 0.14
C ASP A 514 -27.81 -14.30 1.58
N SER A 515 -26.86 -14.70 2.40
CA SER A 515 -26.70 -14.23 3.78
C SER A 515 -25.73 -13.07 3.94
N LEU A 516 -25.09 -12.61 2.85
CA LEU A 516 -24.19 -11.48 2.85
C LEU A 516 -24.94 -10.16 2.73
#